data_ddd7af2287486822e68189c288c9b225
#
_entry.id   ddd7af2287486822e68189c288c9b225
#
_cell.length_a   1.000
_cell.length_b   1.000
_cell.length_c   1.000
_cell.angle_alpha   90.00
_cell.angle_beta   90.00
_cell.angle_gamma   90.00
#
_symmetry.space_group_name_H-M   'P 1'
#
loop_
_entity.id
_entity.type
_entity.pdbx_description
1 polymer ?
#
loop_
_entity_poly.entity_id
_entity_poly.type
_entity_poly.pdbx_seq_one_letter_code
_entity_poly.pdbx_strand_id
1 'polypeptide(L)'
;MDEMSKKTLILLDFDGTIVDGDIAFTMLENTLNKEEYKSLTDFNKMNYAESMDKYYKTMKSKNKNIDDIHPILENIKFNDGIPELLEYIKKNKNKFYLILITGDDLYITTYFLKYKKYYDIFDYFIGIPASIDKSIDDQMVTVKFLPPHNCDFCDKSLCKTNEFLKFLDNNKEYKNSKIFYICDGWNDYCLSNKYLKETDYILARKGFSFWQLMRKEKYSKNIKSKLFYWNNGKEIIEVIKKNI
;
A
#
# COMPACT_ATOMS: atom_id res chain seq x y z
N MET A 1 10.19 31.54 17.49
CA MET A 1 10.18 30.10 17.11
C MET A 1 9.18 30.00 15.98
N ASP A 2 9.68 29.90 14.75
CA ASP A 2 8.82 29.73 13.60
C ASP A 2 7.99 28.45 13.79
N GLU A 3 6.66 28.58 13.78
CA GLU A 3 5.78 27.43 13.57
C GLU A 3 6.17 26.79 12.23
N MET A 4 7.00 25.78 12.28
CA MET A 4 7.22 24.95 11.11
C MET A 4 5.84 24.47 10.66
N SER A 5 5.36 24.97 9.52
CA SER A 5 4.03 24.65 9.02
C SER A 5 3.92 23.13 8.93
N LYS A 6 2.95 22.59 9.65
CA LYS A 6 2.77 21.15 9.81
C LYS A 6 2.50 20.52 8.45
N LYS A 7 3.35 19.59 8.03
CA LYS A 7 3.19 18.91 6.74
C LYS A 7 1.84 18.16 6.67
N THR A 8 1.22 18.20 5.53
CA THR A 8 0.07 17.37 5.19
C THR A 8 0.53 15.94 4.92
N LEU A 9 -0.12 14.96 5.53
CA LEU A 9 0.15 13.55 5.24
C LEU A 9 -0.54 13.14 3.94
N ILE A 10 0.21 12.49 3.05
CA ILE A 10 -0.34 11.77 1.92
C ILE A 10 -0.11 10.29 2.19
N LEU A 11 -1.20 9.54 2.38
CA LEU A 11 -1.18 8.10 2.47
C LEU A 11 -1.52 7.54 1.10
N LEU A 12 -0.65 6.72 0.55
CA LEU A 12 -0.79 6.17 -0.79
C LEU A 12 -0.77 4.65 -0.72
N ASP A 13 -1.87 4.02 -1.10
CA ASP A 13 -1.94 2.57 -1.27
C ASP A 13 -1.15 2.14 -2.50
N PHE A 14 -0.84 0.86 -2.63
CA PHE A 14 0.03 0.36 -3.69
C PHE A 14 -0.75 -0.31 -4.83
N ASP A 15 -1.30 -1.49 -4.61
CA ASP A 15 -2.03 -2.25 -5.60
C ASP A 15 -3.33 -1.57 -5.99
N GLY A 16 -3.66 -1.60 -7.28
CA GLY A 16 -4.82 -0.87 -7.79
C GLY A 16 -4.72 0.66 -7.67
N THR A 17 -3.75 1.18 -6.94
CA THR A 17 -3.53 2.62 -6.69
C THR A 17 -2.26 3.13 -7.37
N ILE A 18 -1.07 2.73 -6.92
CA ILE A 18 0.20 3.10 -7.59
C ILE A 18 0.34 2.31 -8.88
N VAL A 19 0.14 1.00 -8.81
CA VAL A 19 0.23 0.10 -9.97
C VAL A 19 -1.15 -0.31 -10.48
N ASP A 20 -1.23 -0.61 -11.78
CA ASP A 20 -2.46 -1.13 -12.39
C ASP A 20 -2.51 -2.65 -12.23
N GLY A 21 -3.21 -3.10 -11.21
CA GLY A 21 -3.32 -4.51 -10.82
C GLY A 21 -2.71 -4.79 -9.45
N ASP A 22 -2.38 -6.04 -9.21
CA ASP A 22 -1.82 -6.58 -7.98
C ASP A 22 -0.41 -7.13 -8.26
N ILE A 23 0.59 -6.58 -7.55
CA ILE A 23 2.00 -6.90 -7.79
C ILE A 23 2.32 -8.34 -7.37
N ALA A 24 1.78 -8.78 -6.23
CA ALA A 24 2.03 -10.12 -5.71
C ALA A 24 1.37 -11.17 -6.59
N PHE A 25 0.08 -11.00 -6.93
CA PHE A 25 -0.60 -11.94 -7.84
C PHE A 25 0.06 -12.01 -9.20
N THR A 26 0.49 -10.88 -9.77
CA THR A 26 1.23 -10.86 -11.04
C THR A 26 2.52 -11.68 -10.93
N MET A 27 3.25 -11.54 -9.83
CA MET A 27 4.48 -12.29 -9.59
C MET A 27 4.21 -13.79 -9.44
N LEU A 28 3.24 -14.18 -8.61
CA LEU A 28 2.88 -15.58 -8.39
C LEU A 28 2.44 -16.26 -9.69
N GLU A 29 1.60 -15.60 -10.48
CA GLU A 29 1.07 -16.13 -11.74
C GLU A 29 2.15 -16.39 -12.77
N ASN A 30 3.19 -15.56 -12.83
CA ASN A 30 4.28 -15.69 -13.79
C ASN A 30 5.40 -16.64 -13.35
N THR A 31 5.42 -17.08 -12.08
CA THR A 31 6.51 -17.93 -11.55
C THR A 31 6.07 -19.33 -11.15
N LEU A 32 4.79 -19.52 -10.86
CA LEU A 32 4.22 -20.76 -10.33
C LEU A 32 3.43 -21.52 -11.42
N ASN A 33 3.32 -22.83 -11.23
CA ASN A 33 2.33 -23.57 -11.98
C ASN A 33 0.91 -23.36 -11.41
N LYS A 34 -0.11 -23.80 -12.13
CA LYS A 34 -1.52 -23.56 -11.78
C LYS A 34 -1.93 -24.11 -10.41
N GLU A 35 -1.40 -25.25 -10.01
CA GLU A 35 -1.74 -25.88 -8.72
C GLU A 35 -1.10 -25.14 -7.55
N GLU A 36 0.16 -24.76 -7.69
CA GLU A 36 0.90 -23.96 -6.71
C GLU A 36 0.26 -22.58 -6.55
N TYR A 37 -0.03 -21.89 -7.64
CA TYR A 37 -0.74 -20.61 -7.62
C TYR A 37 -2.06 -20.73 -6.85
N LYS A 38 -2.91 -21.68 -7.20
CA LYS A 38 -4.20 -21.91 -6.52
C LYS A 38 -4.01 -22.21 -5.03
N SER A 39 -2.99 -22.99 -4.66
CA SER A 39 -2.71 -23.31 -3.27
C SER A 39 -2.27 -22.09 -2.46
N LEU A 40 -1.47 -21.18 -3.05
CA LEU A 40 -0.93 -20.00 -2.38
C LEU A 40 -1.90 -18.83 -2.37
N THR A 41 -2.89 -18.79 -3.25
CA THR A 41 -3.92 -17.74 -3.29
C THR A 41 -5.23 -18.14 -2.62
N ASP A 42 -5.28 -19.28 -1.91
CA ASP A 42 -6.44 -19.68 -1.09
C ASP A 42 -6.40 -19.01 0.28
N PHE A 43 -6.78 -17.75 0.36
CA PHE A 43 -6.82 -16.96 1.61
C PHE A 43 -7.88 -17.40 2.62
N ASN A 44 -8.66 -18.43 2.33
CA ASN A 44 -9.46 -19.11 3.35
C ASN A 44 -8.60 -20.04 4.23
N LYS A 45 -7.42 -20.46 3.73
CA LYS A 45 -6.54 -21.41 4.41
C LYS A 45 -5.29 -20.77 5.01
N MET A 46 -4.84 -19.66 4.45
CA MET A 46 -3.65 -18.96 4.93
C MET A 46 -3.82 -17.46 4.71
N ASN A 47 -3.15 -16.64 5.51
CA ASN A 47 -3.10 -15.20 5.30
C ASN A 47 -2.01 -14.83 4.28
N TYR A 48 -1.97 -13.55 3.88
CA TYR A 48 -1.04 -13.07 2.86
C TYR A 48 0.44 -13.31 3.26
N ALA A 49 0.85 -13.03 4.52
CA ALA A 49 2.24 -13.23 4.95
C ALA A 49 2.66 -14.70 4.90
N GLU A 50 1.75 -15.63 5.28
CA GLU A 50 1.97 -17.07 5.17
C GLU A 50 2.08 -17.50 3.70
N SER A 51 1.25 -16.94 2.83
CA SER A 51 1.31 -17.16 1.38
C SER A 51 2.66 -16.75 0.80
N MET A 52 3.13 -15.53 1.11
CA MET A 52 4.40 -15.02 0.60
C MET A 52 5.62 -15.75 1.17
N ASP A 53 5.62 -16.08 2.46
CA ASP A 53 6.68 -16.91 3.05
C ASP A 53 6.78 -18.28 2.36
N LYS A 54 5.62 -18.92 2.14
CA LYS A 54 5.56 -20.20 1.42
C LYS A 54 5.97 -20.04 -0.05
N TYR A 55 5.60 -18.95 -0.70
CA TYR A 55 6.01 -18.64 -2.06
C TYR A 55 7.54 -18.59 -2.20
N TYR A 56 8.23 -17.80 -1.36
CA TYR A 56 9.68 -17.69 -1.42
C TYR A 56 10.37 -19.02 -1.14
N LYS A 57 9.87 -19.82 -0.18
CA LYS A 57 10.36 -21.17 0.07
C LYS A 57 10.15 -22.11 -1.13
N THR A 58 9.02 -21.99 -1.83
CA THR A 58 8.74 -22.77 -3.04
C THR A 58 9.70 -22.39 -4.18
N MET A 59 9.97 -21.10 -4.38
CA MET A 59 10.96 -20.64 -5.35
C MET A 59 12.34 -21.24 -5.07
N LYS A 60 12.79 -21.17 -3.81
CA LYS A 60 14.07 -21.77 -3.39
C LYS A 60 14.14 -23.27 -3.65
N SER A 61 13.07 -24.02 -3.35
CA SER A 61 13.02 -25.47 -3.61
C SER A 61 13.15 -25.86 -5.07
N LYS A 62 12.86 -24.89 -5.97
CA LYS A 62 13.01 -25.04 -7.44
C LYS A 62 14.33 -24.49 -7.96
N ASN A 63 15.29 -24.16 -7.10
CA ASN A 63 16.53 -23.47 -7.43
C ASN A 63 16.31 -22.14 -8.16
N LYS A 64 15.22 -21.44 -7.83
CA LYS A 64 14.90 -20.08 -8.26
C LYS A 64 15.17 -19.10 -7.14
N ASN A 65 15.44 -17.86 -7.48
CA ASN A 65 15.75 -16.80 -6.53
C ASN A 65 15.12 -15.46 -6.92
N ILE A 66 15.54 -14.39 -6.30
CA ILE A 66 15.02 -13.04 -6.55
C ILE A 66 15.28 -12.54 -7.98
N ASP A 67 16.34 -13.01 -8.65
CA ASP A 67 16.64 -12.62 -10.04
C ASP A 67 15.60 -13.15 -11.04
N ASP A 68 14.91 -14.24 -10.69
CA ASP A 68 13.76 -14.75 -11.46
C ASP A 68 12.50 -13.87 -11.28
N ILE A 69 12.41 -13.12 -10.17
CA ILE A 69 11.26 -12.30 -9.81
C ILE A 69 11.40 -10.86 -10.34
N HIS A 70 12.59 -10.31 -10.26
CA HIS A 70 12.87 -8.92 -10.61
C HIS A 70 12.35 -8.50 -11.98
N PRO A 71 12.59 -9.25 -13.09
CA PRO A 71 12.09 -8.85 -14.40
C PRO A 71 10.55 -8.76 -14.48
N ILE A 72 9.84 -9.55 -13.68
CA ILE A 72 8.38 -9.51 -13.61
C ILE A 72 7.94 -8.20 -12.94
N LEU A 73 8.54 -7.87 -11.80
CA LEU A 73 8.24 -6.63 -11.06
C LEU A 73 8.56 -5.38 -11.89
N GLU A 74 9.66 -5.40 -12.63
CA GLU A 74 10.11 -4.32 -13.49
C GLU A 74 9.14 -4.00 -14.64
N ASN A 75 8.43 -5.02 -15.15
CA ASN A 75 7.45 -4.88 -16.22
C ASN A 75 6.07 -4.39 -15.74
N ILE A 76 5.81 -4.36 -14.45
CA ILE A 76 4.56 -3.82 -13.89
C ILE A 76 4.46 -2.32 -14.23
N LYS A 77 3.25 -1.89 -14.58
CA LYS A 77 2.99 -0.51 -14.99
C LYS A 77 2.37 0.30 -13.86
N PHE A 78 2.72 1.57 -13.83
CA PHE A 78 1.96 2.54 -13.03
C PHE A 78 0.54 2.68 -13.56
N ASN A 79 -0.38 3.04 -12.66
CA ASN A 79 -1.65 3.59 -13.06
C ASN A 79 -1.47 4.92 -13.80
N ASP A 80 -2.42 5.23 -14.68
CA ASP A 80 -2.40 6.48 -15.47
C ASP A 80 -2.32 7.71 -14.57
N GLY A 81 -1.39 8.61 -14.90
CA GLY A 81 -1.16 9.84 -14.18
C GLY A 81 -0.50 9.71 -12.79
N ILE A 82 -0.18 8.49 -12.31
CA ILE A 82 0.53 8.31 -11.04
C ILE A 82 1.97 8.82 -11.08
N PRO A 83 2.77 8.61 -12.15
CA PRO A 83 4.08 9.25 -12.26
C PRO A 83 4.01 10.78 -12.10
N GLU A 84 3.02 11.44 -12.72
CA GLU A 84 2.78 12.87 -12.57
C GLU A 84 2.43 13.27 -11.14
N LEU A 85 1.63 12.46 -10.44
CA LEU A 85 1.32 12.66 -9.01
C LEU A 85 2.58 12.58 -8.16
N LEU A 86 3.41 11.56 -8.37
CA LEU A 86 4.66 11.37 -7.63
C LEU A 86 5.64 12.54 -7.87
N GLU A 87 5.76 13.01 -9.12
CA GLU A 87 6.56 14.21 -9.44
C GLU A 87 5.98 15.48 -8.82
N TYR A 88 4.65 15.64 -8.78
CA TYR A 88 4.01 16.75 -8.09
C TYR A 88 4.33 16.74 -6.59
N ILE A 89 4.22 15.60 -5.93
CA ILE A 89 4.55 15.45 -4.51
C ILE A 89 6.04 15.73 -4.27
N LYS A 90 6.93 15.19 -5.09
CA LYS A 90 8.38 15.43 -5.05
C LYS A 90 8.73 16.91 -5.10
N LYS A 91 8.13 17.66 -6.03
CA LYS A 91 8.33 19.11 -6.18
C LYS A 91 7.78 19.92 -4.99
N ASN A 92 6.86 19.36 -4.21
CA ASN A 92 6.24 20.02 -3.07
C ASN A 92 6.55 19.31 -1.73
N LYS A 93 7.72 18.71 -1.62
CA LYS A 93 8.14 17.89 -0.47
C LYS A 93 8.19 18.66 0.86
N ASN A 94 8.34 19.98 0.78
CA ASN A 94 8.24 20.88 1.93
C ASN A 94 6.84 20.94 2.55
N LYS A 95 5.78 20.66 1.76
CA LYS A 95 4.37 20.67 2.20
C LYS A 95 3.87 19.30 2.59
N PHE A 96 4.47 18.22 2.07
CA PHE A 96 3.96 16.85 2.18
C PHE A 96 4.90 15.93 2.94
N TYR A 97 4.30 15.00 3.66
CA TYR A 97 4.93 13.80 4.20
C TYR A 97 4.25 12.61 3.55
N LEU A 98 4.96 11.88 2.71
CA LEU A 98 4.40 10.79 1.90
C LEU A 98 4.63 9.44 2.56
N ILE A 99 3.56 8.70 2.79
CA ILE A 99 3.58 7.36 3.38
C ILE A 99 3.02 6.37 2.38
N LEU A 100 3.79 5.31 2.08
CA LEU A 100 3.23 4.11 1.47
C LEU A 100 2.47 3.32 2.54
N ILE A 101 1.24 2.88 2.25
CA ILE A 101 0.46 2.05 3.15
C ILE A 101 -0.20 0.89 2.39
N THR A 102 0.45 -0.25 2.38
CA THR A 102 0.03 -1.42 1.60
C THR A 102 -0.28 -2.63 2.46
N GLY A 103 -1.02 -3.59 1.90
CA GLY A 103 -1.18 -4.94 2.47
C GLY A 103 -0.07 -5.89 2.09
N ASP A 104 0.79 -5.51 1.14
CA ASP A 104 1.84 -6.35 0.58
C ASP A 104 3.10 -6.40 1.44
N ASP A 105 4.00 -7.30 1.06
CA ASP A 105 5.35 -7.28 1.60
C ASP A 105 6.17 -6.11 1.05
N LEU A 106 6.99 -5.54 1.92
CA LEU A 106 7.79 -4.35 1.61
C LEU A 106 8.98 -4.66 0.69
N TYR A 107 9.34 -5.92 0.47
CA TYR A 107 10.42 -6.24 -0.47
C TYR A 107 9.98 -5.93 -1.91
N ILE A 108 8.90 -6.52 -2.39
CA ILE A 108 8.44 -6.36 -3.78
C ILE A 108 8.03 -4.92 -4.07
N THR A 109 7.30 -4.27 -3.15
CA THR A 109 6.83 -2.90 -3.33
C THR A 109 7.99 -1.89 -3.36
N THR A 110 8.96 -2.02 -2.43
CA THR A 110 10.13 -1.12 -2.40
C THR A 110 11.10 -1.41 -3.54
N TYR A 111 11.25 -2.68 -3.96
CA TYR A 111 12.03 -3.01 -5.15
C TYR A 111 11.46 -2.29 -6.38
N PHE A 112 10.15 -2.43 -6.63
CA PHE A 112 9.48 -1.73 -7.73
C PHE A 112 9.74 -0.22 -7.70
N LEU A 113 9.53 0.42 -6.54
CA LEU A 113 9.73 1.87 -6.39
C LEU A 113 11.18 2.28 -6.62
N LYS A 114 12.16 1.47 -6.19
CA LYS A 114 13.59 1.71 -6.45
C LYS A 114 13.89 1.61 -7.95
N TYR A 115 13.42 0.56 -8.60
CA TYR A 115 13.61 0.37 -10.03
C TYR A 115 13.01 1.53 -10.84
N LYS A 116 11.79 1.96 -10.49
CA LYS A 116 11.10 3.11 -11.12
C LYS A 116 11.64 4.47 -10.65
N LYS A 117 12.63 4.53 -9.74
CA LYS A 117 13.30 5.76 -9.22
C LYS A 117 12.38 6.68 -8.42
N TYR A 118 11.42 6.11 -7.69
CA TYR A 118 10.49 6.84 -6.82
C TYR A 118 10.60 6.46 -5.34
N TYR A 119 11.48 5.54 -4.95
CA TYR A 119 11.63 5.12 -3.56
C TYR A 119 11.93 6.30 -2.61
N ASP A 120 12.87 7.16 -2.98
CA ASP A 120 13.39 8.24 -2.12
C ASP A 120 12.40 9.38 -1.87
N ILE A 121 11.26 9.40 -2.57
CA ILE A 121 10.23 10.41 -2.31
C ILE A 121 9.32 10.04 -1.14
N PHE A 122 9.29 8.77 -0.74
CA PHE A 122 8.53 8.32 0.41
C PHE A 122 9.29 8.58 1.71
N ASP A 123 8.60 9.13 2.70
CA ASP A 123 9.15 9.40 4.03
C ASP A 123 8.99 8.20 4.97
N TYR A 124 7.96 7.37 4.72
CA TYR A 124 7.68 6.19 5.53
C TYR A 124 6.97 5.10 4.74
N PHE A 125 7.15 3.85 5.21
CA PHE A 125 6.57 2.67 4.58
C PHE A 125 5.83 1.84 5.62
N ILE A 126 4.56 1.55 5.34
CA ILE A 126 3.70 0.65 6.11
C ILE A 126 3.33 -0.51 5.19
N GLY A 127 3.71 -1.71 5.56
CA GLY A 127 3.46 -2.95 4.84
C GLY A 127 3.97 -4.14 5.65
N ILE A 128 3.87 -5.33 5.12
CA ILE A 128 4.41 -6.53 5.76
C ILE A 128 5.93 -6.49 5.64
N PRO A 129 6.67 -6.50 6.76
CA PRO A 129 8.12 -6.45 6.70
C PRO A 129 8.70 -7.68 5.99
N ALA A 130 9.42 -7.44 4.93
CA ALA A 130 10.10 -8.48 4.16
C ALA A 130 11.42 -7.93 3.63
N SER A 131 12.46 -8.72 3.68
CA SER A 131 13.81 -8.33 3.27
C SER A 131 14.67 -9.54 3.00
N ILE A 132 15.76 -9.34 2.26
CA ILE A 132 16.82 -10.34 2.14
C ILE A 132 17.63 -10.31 3.42
N ASP A 133 17.68 -11.45 4.12
CA ASP A 133 18.57 -11.64 5.25
C ASP A 133 19.84 -12.38 4.79
N LYS A 134 20.90 -11.63 4.55
CA LYS A 134 22.19 -12.16 4.07
C LYS A 134 22.86 -13.13 5.03
N SER A 135 22.46 -13.16 6.31
CA SER A 135 22.95 -14.13 7.28
C SER A 135 22.30 -15.51 7.13
N ILE A 136 21.13 -15.56 6.51
CA ILE A 136 20.36 -16.80 6.26
C ILE A 136 20.53 -17.22 4.80
N ASP A 137 20.26 -16.31 3.88
CA ASP A 137 20.34 -16.53 2.44
C ASP A 137 20.34 -15.18 1.72
N ASP A 138 21.37 -14.88 0.93
CA ASP A 138 21.52 -13.62 0.21
C ASP A 138 20.69 -13.52 -1.09
N GLN A 139 19.99 -14.60 -1.44
CA GLN A 139 19.20 -14.70 -2.65
C GLN A 139 17.70 -14.92 -2.41
N MET A 140 17.28 -14.94 -1.13
CA MET A 140 15.87 -15.19 -0.79
C MET A 140 15.31 -14.15 0.18
N VAL A 141 14.04 -13.86 -0.03
CA VAL A 141 13.27 -12.95 0.85
C VAL A 141 12.76 -13.72 2.07
N THR A 142 12.93 -13.10 3.22
CA THR A 142 12.35 -13.55 4.50
C THR A 142 11.21 -12.61 4.87
N VAL A 143 10.04 -13.17 5.13
CA VAL A 143 8.84 -12.44 5.56
C VAL A 143 8.76 -12.45 7.08
N LYS A 144 8.55 -11.28 7.69
CA LYS A 144 8.36 -11.15 9.13
C LYS A 144 6.87 -11.05 9.45
N PHE A 145 6.36 -12.01 10.22
CA PHE A 145 4.98 -12.02 10.67
C PHE A 145 4.72 -10.92 11.69
N LEU A 146 3.65 -10.17 11.50
CA LEU A 146 3.18 -9.16 12.45
C LEU A 146 2.25 -9.82 13.50
N PRO A 147 2.07 -9.18 14.67
CA PRO A 147 1.11 -9.66 15.67
C PRO A 147 -0.31 -9.77 15.09
N PRO A 148 -1.08 -10.80 15.48
CA PRO A 148 -2.44 -11.01 15.00
C PRO A 148 -3.36 -9.84 15.40
N HIS A 149 -4.40 -9.62 14.62
CA HIS A 149 -5.42 -8.59 14.85
C HIS A 149 -6.83 -9.08 14.49
N ASN A 150 -7.85 -8.42 15.06
CA ASN A 150 -9.27 -8.74 14.86
C ASN A 150 -9.96 -7.72 13.93
N CYS A 151 -9.33 -7.33 12.83
CA CYS A 151 -9.95 -6.45 11.85
C CYS A 151 -10.73 -7.26 10.82
N ASP A 152 -12.00 -6.89 10.58
CA ASP A 152 -12.87 -7.57 9.61
C ASP A 152 -12.61 -7.15 8.15
N PHE A 153 -11.82 -6.11 7.93
CA PHE A 153 -11.59 -5.53 6.60
C PHE A 153 -10.18 -5.78 6.06
N CYS A 154 -9.21 -5.98 6.94
CA CYS A 154 -7.83 -6.23 6.54
C CYS A 154 -7.53 -7.73 6.54
N ASP A 155 -6.60 -8.15 5.69
CA ASP A 155 -6.00 -9.47 5.78
C ASP A 155 -5.37 -9.68 7.17
N LYS A 156 -5.36 -10.91 7.67
CA LYS A 156 -4.85 -11.22 9.02
C LYS A 156 -3.37 -10.93 9.23
N SER A 157 -2.63 -10.73 8.14
CA SER A 157 -1.20 -10.38 8.18
C SER A 157 -0.94 -8.95 8.63
N LEU A 158 -1.82 -7.99 8.27
CA LEU A 158 -1.61 -6.58 8.56
C LEU A 158 -2.92 -5.80 8.65
N CYS A 159 -3.09 -5.01 9.70
CA CYS A 159 -4.17 -4.03 9.80
C CYS A 159 -3.65 -2.63 9.51
N LYS A 160 -4.05 -2.02 8.38
CA LYS A 160 -3.61 -0.66 7.99
C LYS A 160 -3.83 0.36 9.10
N THR A 161 -4.96 0.29 9.82
CA THR A 161 -5.22 1.21 10.96
C THR A 161 -4.21 1.01 12.09
N ASN A 162 -3.98 -0.24 12.52
CA ASN A 162 -3.08 -0.51 13.63
C ASN A 162 -1.66 -0.04 13.34
N GLU A 163 -1.16 -0.32 12.14
CA GLU A 163 0.20 0.08 11.75
C GLU A 163 0.31 1.60 11.59
N PHE A 164 -0.72 2.26 11.07
CA PHE A 164 -0.75 3.72 11.00
C PHE A 164 -0.79 4.37 12.39
N LEU A 165 -1.53 3.80 13.34
CA LEU A 165 -1.52 4.28 14.73
C LEU A 165 -0.15 4.11 15.39
N LYS A 166 0.55 3.00 15.16
CA LYS A 166 1.94 2.82 15.62
C LYS A 166 2.88 3.88 15.02
N PHE A 167 2.72 4.20 13.72
CA PHE A 167 3.45 5.30 13.11
C PHE A 167 3.21 6.62 13.86
N LEU A 168 1.95 6.96 14.15
CA LEU A 168 1.61 8.20 14.84
C LEU A 168 2.07 8.25 16.31
N ASP A 169 2.15 7.10 16.98
CA ASP A 169 2.67 7.03 18.36
C ASP A 169 4.17 7.32 18.41
N ASN A 170 4.90 6.93 17.37
CA ASN A 170 6.32 7.22 17.21
C ASN A 170 6.60 8.61 16.61
N ASN A 171 5.60 9.24 15.96
CA ASN A 171 5.73 10.52 15.24
C ASN A 171 4.59 11.45 15.66
N LYS A 172 4.59 11.85 16.94
CA LYS A 172 3.47 12.58 17.60
C LYS A 172 3.15 13.92 16.94
N GLU A 173 4.12 14.54 16.29
CA GLU A 173 3.96 15.78 15.52
C GLU A 173 2.94 15.67 14.40
N TYR A 174 2.70 14.45 13.86
CA TYR A 174 1.72 14.24 12.78
C TYR A 174 0.30 13.89 13.25
N LYS A 175 0.05 13.67 14.55
CA LYS A 175 -1.29 13.27 15.08
C LYS A 175 -2.46 14.18 14.67
N ASN A 176 -2.20 15.45 14.41
CA ASN A 176 -3.20 16.42 13.97
C ASN A 176 -2.93 16.98 12.56
N SER A 177 -2.14 16.30 11.75
CA SER A 177 -1.94 16.67 10.34
C SER A 177 -3.21 16.38 9.56
N LYS A 178 -3.46 17.20 8.54
CA LYS A 178 -4.44 16.90 7.50
C LYS A 178 -3.98 15.69 6.70
N ILE A 179 -4.90 14.80 6.36
CA ILE A 179 -4.60 13.56 5.63
C ILE A 179 -5.32 13.56 4.29
N PHE A 180 -4.59 13.21 3.23
CA PHE A 180 -5.13 12.73 1.97
C PHE A 180 -4.82 11.25 1.86
N TYR A 181 -5.85 10.41 1.88
CA TYR A 181 -5.72 8.97 1.69
C TYR A 181 -6.17 8.58 0.29
N ILE A 182 -5.24 8.09 -0.52
CA ILE A 182 -5.46 7.68 -1.91
C ILE A 182 -5.46 6.17 -1.94
N CYS A 183 -6.55 5.57 -2.40
CA CYS A 183 -6.82 4.15 -2.23
C CYS A 183 -7.80 3.59 -3.28
N ASP A 184 -7.97 2.28 -3.30
CA ASP A 184 -8.91 1.58 -4.19
C ASP A 184 -9.66 0.42 -3.51
N GLY A 185 -9.09 -0.15 -2.42
CA GLY A 185 -9.40 -1.49 -1.93
C GLY A 185 -10.38 -1.57 -0.77
N TRP A 186 -10.94 -2.77 -0.57
CA TRP A 186 -11.76 -3.11 0.59
C TRP A 186 -11.03 -2.90 1.93
N ASN A 187 -9.76 -3.24 2.00
CA ASN A 187 -8.93 -3.12 3.20
C ASN A 187 -8.66 -1.66 3.61
N ASP A 188 -8.82 -0.70 2.69
CA ASP A 188 -8.67 0.73 2.96
C ASP A 188 -9.82 1.30 3.79
N TYR A 189 -10.97 0.63 3.77
CA TYR A 189 -12.12 1.02 4.57
C TYR A 189 -11.81 1.02 6.07
N CYS A 190 -10.97 0.09 6.52
CA CYS A 190 -10.57 0.01 7.93
C CYS A 190 -10.01 1.34 8.45
N LEU A 191 -8.99 1.89 7.79
CA LEU A 191 -8.36 3.15 8.17
C LEU A 191 -9.31 4.33 7.97
N SER A 192 -10.03 4.34 6.85
CA SER A 192 -10.98 5.39 6.50
C SER A 192 -12.10 5.55 7.52
N ASN A 193 -12.63 4.43 8.02
CA ASN A 193 -13.73 4.43 9.00
C ASN A 193 -13.26 4.65 10.44
N LYS A 194 -12.12 4.05 10.84
CA LYS A 194 -11.69 4.03 12.23
C LYS A 194 -10.89 5.27 12.66
N TYR A 195 -10.21 5.93 11.71
CA TYR A 195 -9.28 7.00 12.07
C TYR A 195 -9.56 8.34 11.38
N LEU A 196 -9.87 8.37 10.08
CA LEU A 196 -9.99 9.61 9.33
C LEU A 196 -11.16 10.48 9.84
N LYS A 197 -10.93 11.80 9.82
CA LYS A 197 -11.82 12.83 10.40
C LYS A 197 -12.46 13.66 9.30
N GLU A 198 -13.39 14.54 9.65
CA GLU A 198 -14.07 15.48 8.73
C GLU A 198 -13.11 16.45 8.01
N THR A 199 -11.93 16.69 8.60
CA THR A 199 -10.88 17.52 7.99
C THR A 199 -10.05 16.79 6.95
N ASP A 200 -10.16 15.46 6.90
CA ASP A 200 -9.36 14.59 6.03
C ASP A 200 -10.08 14.27 4.72
N TYR A 201 -9.33 13.72 3.78
CA TYR A 201 -9.78 13.45 2.44
C TYR A 201 -9.50 11.99 2.06
N ILE A 202 -10.53 11.30 1.56
CA ILE A 202 -10.39 10.01 0.90
C ILE A 202 -10.52 10.24 -0.60
N LEU A 203 -9.54 9.77 -1.36
CA LEU A 203 -9.57 9.75 -2.80
C LEU A 203 -9.60 8.28 -3.24
N ALA A 204 -10.79 7.78 -3.56
CA ALA A 204 -11.02 6.37 -3.88
C ALA A 204 -11.08 6.15 -5.40
N ARG A 205 -10.38 5.11 -5.87
CA ARG A 205 -10.42 4.76 -7.31
C ARG A 205 -11.82 4.32 -7.72
N LYS A 206 -12.36 4.95 -8.76
CA LYS A 206 -13.70 4.68 -9.27
C LYS A 206 -13.78 3.29 -9.89
N GLY A 207 -14.85 2.56 -9.58
CA GLY A 207 -15.08 1.19 -10.09
C GLY A 207 -14.48 0.08 -9.24
N PHE A 208 -13.56 0.39 -8.31
CA PHE A 208 -12.89 -0.58 -7.45
C PHE A 208 -13.65 -0.87 -6.15
N SER A 209 -13.13 -1.78 -5.33
CA SER A 209 -13.89 -2.35 -4.22
C SER A 209 -14.25 -1.33 -3.13
N PHE A 210 -13.40 -0.35 -2.84
CA PHE A 210 -13.75 0.75 -1.93
C PHE A 210 -14.92 1.59 -2.47
N TRP A 211 -14.87 1.96 -3.76
CA TRP A 211 -15.97 2.69 -4.40
C TRP A 211 -17.30 1.90 -4.36
N GLN A 212 -17.24 0.57 -4.56
CA GLN A 212 -18.42 -0.29 -4.45
C GLN A 212 -18.98 -0.33 -3.02
N LEU A 213 -18.11 -0.30 -1.99
CA LEU A 213 -18.52 -0.18 -0.60
C LEU A 213 -19.29 1.10 -0.34
N MET A 214 -18.79 2.23 -0.84
CA MET A 214 -19.40 3.55 -0.61
C MET A 214 -20.80 3.68 -1.23
N ARG A 215 -21.18 2.82 -2.16
CA ARG A 215 -22.55 2.72 -2.69
C ARG A 215 -23.52 2.00 -1.75
N LYS A 216 -23.03 1.39 -0.68
CA LYS A 216 -23.84 0.69 0.32
C LYS A 216 -23.93 1.55 1.58
N GLU A 217 -25.14 1.99 1.94
CA GLU A 217 -25.38 2.91 3.05
C GLU A 217 -24.75 2.44 4.37
N LYS A 218 -24.80 1.12 4.65
CA LYS A 218 -24.22 0.54 5.88
C LYS A 218 -22.72 0.84 6.05
N TYR A 219 -21.99 1.16 4.96
CA TYR A 219 -20.59 1.53 5.00
C TYR A 219 -20.40 3.04 4.86
N SER A 220 -21.04 3.67 3.88
CA SER A 220 -20.84 5.09 3.58
C SER A 220 -21.24 6.01 4.73
N LYS A 221 -22.28 5.68 5.49
CA LYS A 221 -22.69 6.47 6.68
C LYS A 221 -21.66 6.55 7.81
N ASN A 222 -20.68 5.66 7.82
CA ASN A 222 -19.63 5.64 8.84
C ASN A 222 -18.36 6.42 8.43
N ILE A 223 -18.30 6.89 7.19
CA ILE A 223 -17.19 7.72 6.70
C ILE A 223 -17.47 9.17 7.07
N LYS A 224 -16.54 9.76 7.84
CA LYS A 224 -16.60 11.15 8.29
C LYS A 224 -15.86 12.10 7.38
N SER A 225 -14.80 11.61 6.73
CA SER A 225 -13.91 12.39 5.87
C SER A 225 -14.56 12.75 4.53
N LYS A 226 -14.02 13.76 3.88
CA LYS A 226 -14.47 14.18 2.55
C LYS A 226 -14.07 13.15 1.51
N LEU A 227 -15.03 12.64 0.75
CA LEU A 227 -14.84 11.56 -0.21
C LEU A 227 -14.83 12.11 -1.64
N PHE A 228 -13.78 11.78 -2.38
CA PHE A 228 -13.63 12.07 -3.80
C PHE A 228 -13.34 10.76 -4.56
N TYR A 229 -13.66 10.76 -5.84
CA TYR A 229 -13.37 9.62 -6.71
C TYR A 229 -12.41 10.04 -7.80
N TRP A 230 -11.51 9.13 -8.19
CA TRP A 230 -10.53 9.38 -9.24
C TRP A 230 -10.48 8.22 -10.24
N ASN A 231 -10.07 8.53 -11.46
CA ASN A 231 -9.79 7.56 -12.52
C ASN A 231 -8.29 7.58 -12.91
N ASN A 232 -7.59 8.68 -12.64
CA ASN A 232 -6.16 8.84 -12.93
C ASN A 232 -5.49 9.81 -11.93
N GLY A 233 -4.16 9.82 -11.93
CA GLY A 233 -3.37 10.63 -11.00
C GLY A 233 -3.53 12.14 -11.17
N LYS A 234 -3.93 12.64 -12.34
CA LYS A 234 -4.15 14.08 -12.58
C LYS A 234 -5.36 14.58 -11.79
N GLU A 235 -6.43 13.80 -11.75
CA GLU A 235 -7.61 14.13 -10.93
C GLU A 235 -7.25 14.19 -9.43
N ILE A 236 -6.37 13.31 -8.95
CA ILE A 236 -5.85 13.33 -7.57
C ILE A 236 -5.11 14.66 -7.31
N ILE A 237 -4.22 15.08 -8.21
CA ILE A 237 -3.46 16.34 -8.09
C ILE A 237 -4.42 17.53 -7.99
N GLU A 238 -5.49 17.56 -8.78
CA GLU A 238 -6.47 18.66 -8.74
C GLU A 238 -7.19 18.75 -7.39
N VAL A 239 -7.58 17.59 -6.82
CA VAL A 239 -8.22 17.57 -5.49
C VAL A 239 -7.25 18.04 -4.42
N ILE A 240 -5.99 17.58 -4.45
CA ILE A 240 -4.98 18.01 -3.49
C ILE A 240 -4.76 19.52 -3.60
N LYS A 241 -4.54 20.09 -4.80
CA LYS A 241 -4.30 21.52 -5.02
C LYS A 241 -5.43 22.42 -4.49
N LYS A 242 -6.67 21.99 -4.63
CA LYS A 242 -7.85 22.77 -4.19
C LYS A 242 -8.07 22.74 -2.68
N ASN A 243 -7.42 21.82 -1.94
CA ASN A 243 -7.76 21.53 -0.55
C ASN A 243 -6.56 21.54 0.42
N ILE A 244 -5.39 21.98 -0.05
CA ILE A 244 -4.20 22.22 0.80
C ILE A 244 -4.39 23.49 1.63
#